data_e0cf1082f21c90c771bf7b1dacac5ac1
#
_entry.id   e0cf1082f21c90c771bf7b1dacac5ac1
#
_cell.length_a   1.000
_cell.length_b   1.000
_cell.length_c   1.000
_cell.angle_alpha   90.00
_cell.angle_beta   90.00
_cell.angle_gamma   90.00
#
_symmetry.space_group_name_H-M   'P 1'
#
loop_
_entity.id
_entity.type
_entity.pdbx_description
1 polymer ?
#
loop_
_entity_poly.entity_id
_entity_poly.type
_entity_poly.pdbx_seq_one_letter_code
_entity_poly.pdbx_strand_id
1 'polypeptide(L)'
;MLGAGVQNIMTRAVTVFKNDDLKLAKSVEPLEEVIDGLNMEIKRRHIRRLRKGKCTIELGLTLSDITTCYERVADHCSNIAVCLLQVNEDGFDTHGYLEMVRDTDNPEFRAEVAEFEHKYELPRMKKDEIDSLPTIALEETDTDSGEKSDFLSSRIQERKKKRKDGKKK
;
A
#
# COMPACT_ATOMS: atom_id res chain seq x y z
N MET A 1 -2.07 -2.87 16.08
CA MET A 1 -1.16 -2.39 15.04
C MET A 1 -1.96 -1.97 13.79
N LEU A 2 -2.39 -2.87 12.92
CA LEU A 2 -3.10 -2.51 11.67
C LEU A 2 -4.29 -1.55 11.88
N GLY A 3 -5.25 -1.88 12.75
CA GLY A 3 -6.40 -0.99 13.02
C GLY A 3 -6.01 0.39 13.56
N ALA A 4 -4.91 0.50 14.31
CA ALA A 4 -4.40 1.79 14.76
C ALA A 4 -3.76 2.59 13.61
N GLY A 5 -3.11 1.92 12.66
CA GLY A 5 -2.63 2.55 11.41
C GLY A 5 -3.78 3.11 10.58
N VAL A 6 -4.83 2.30 10.38
CA VAL A 6 -6.03 2.73 9.64
C VAL A 6 -6.73 3.90 10.32
N GLN A 7 -6.87 3.88 11.64
CA GLN A 7 -7.45 5.02 12.37
C GLN A 7 -6.60 6.29 12.22
N ASN A 8 -5.28 6.15 12.23
CA ASN A 8 -4.37 7.29 12.03
C ASN A 8 -4.51 7.87 10.61
N ILE A 9 -4.51 7.04 9.57
CA ILE A 9 -4.63 7.53 8.19
C ILE A 9 -5.97 8.23 7.96
N MET A 10 -7.07 7.70 8.51
CA MET A 10 -8.38 8.37 8.46
C MET A 10 -8.35 9.73 9.14
N THR A 11 -7.75 9.82 10.34
CA THR A 11 -7.64 11.09 11.07
C THR A 11 -6.81 12.11 10.29
N ARG A 12 -5.68 11.67 9.68
CA ARG A 12 -4.86 12.54 8.82
C ARG A 12 -5.65 13.02 7.61
N ALA A 13 -6.31 12.14 6.86
CA ALA A 13 -7.09 12.50 5.69
C ALA A 13 -8.20 13.53 6.02
N VAL A 14 -8.91 13.35 7.14
CA VAL A 14 -9.91 14.31 7.61
C VAL A 14 -9.27 15.65 7.98
N THR A 15 -8.12 15.64 8.65
CA THR A 15 -7.41 16.88 9.03
C THR A 15 -6.90 17.63 7.81
N VAL A 16 -6.29 16.91 6.87
CA VAL A 16 -5.82 17.41 5.58
C VAL A 16 -6.97 18.10 4.84
N PHE A 17 -8.11 17.43 4.71
CA PHE A 17 -9.26 17.97 3.99
C PHE A 17 -9.89 19.19 4.67
N LYS A 18 -9.95 19.21 6.01
CA LYS A 18 -10.55 20.32 6.76
C LYS A 18 -9.68 21.57 6.80
N ASN A 19 -8.36 21.40 6.86
CA ASN A 19 -7.43 22.48 7.13
C ASN A 19 -6.60 22.86 5.89
N ASP A 20 -6.79 22.18 4.77
CA ASP A 20 -5.98 22.35 3.55
C ASP A 20 -4.46 22.18 3.83
N ASP A 21 -4.13 21.24 4.72
CA ASP A 21 -2.76 21.02 5.20
C ASP A 21 -1.95 20.16 4.23
N LEU A 22 -1.32 20.82 3.25
CA LEU A 22 -0.51 20.18 2.22
C LEU A 22 0.73 19.46 2.80
N LYS A 23 1.27 19.95 3.93
CA LYS A 23 2.40 19.28 4.57
C LYS A 23 1.98 17.95 5.17
N LEU A 24 0.85 17.93 5.87
CA LEU A 24 0.31 16.68 6.42
C LEU A 24 -0.13 15.73 5.30
N ALA A 25 -0.62 16.25 4.17
CA ALA A 25 -1.04 15.45 3.03
C ALA A 25 0.09 14.56 2.49
N LYS A 26 1.32 15.07 2.42
CA LYS A 26 2.50 14.31 1.98
C LYS A 26 2.81 13.09 2.85
N SER A 27 2.43 13.12 4.12
CA SER A 27 2.66 12.03 5.07
C SER A 27 1.57 10.93 5.06
N VAL A 28 0.56 11.08 4.23
CA VAL A 28 -0.53 10.08 4.12
C VAL A 28 -0.09 8.88 3.30
N GLU A 29 0.60 9.11 2.20
CA GLU A 29 1.08 8.05 1.31
C GLU A 29 2.11 7.12 1.96
N PRO A 30 3.14 7.62 2.71
CA PRO A 30 4.03 6.75 3.47
C PRO A 30 3.32 5.86 4.48
N LEU A 31 2.23 6.36 5.09
CA LEU A 31 1.43 5.58 6.03
C LEU A 31 0.57 4.53 5.32
N GLU A 32 0.07 4.82 4.13
CA GLU A 32 -0.66 3.88 3.28
C GLU A 32 0.24 2.70 2.88
N GLU A 33 1.48 2.94 2.42
CA GLU A 33 2.45 1.89 2.08
C GLU A 33 2.71 0.95 3.28
N VAL A 34 2.80 1.50 4.49
CA VAL A 34 2.98 0.70 5.71
C VAL A 34 1.73 -0.13 6.03
N ILE A 35 0.53 0.42 5.83
CA ILE A 35 -0.72 -0.33 6.04
C ILE A 35 -0.81 -1.51 5.09
N ASP A 36 -0.44 -1.33 3.83
CA ASP A 36 -0.40 -2.40 2.83
C ASP A 36 0.61 -3.49 3.19
N GLY A 37 1.82 -3.10 3.60
CA GLY A 37 2.82 -4.02 4.12
C GLY A 37 2.32 -4.83 5.32
N LEU A 38 1.62 -4.20 6.25
CA LEU A 38 1.01 -4.87 7.41
C LEU A 38 -0.09 -5.85 6.99
N ASN A 39 -0.95 -5.48 6.03
CA ASN A 39 -1.98 -6.35 5.48
C ASN A 39 -1.38 -7.63 4.89
N MET A 40 -0.36 -7.50 4.05
CA MET A 40 0.33 -8.65 3.46
C MET A 40 0.97 -9.54 4.52
N GLU A 41 1.65 -8.97 5.51
CA GLU A 41 2.29 -9.77 6.57
C GLU A 41 1.26 -10.47 7.47
N ILE A 42 0.12 -9.85 7.77
CA ILE A 42 -0.97 -10.48 8.54
C ILE A 42 -1.56 -11.65 7.77
N LYS A 43 -1.83 -11.51 6.48
CA LYS A 43 -2.31 -12.59 5.60
C LYS A 43 -1.29 -13.74 5.57
N ARG A 44 0.00 -13.44 5.42
CA ARG A 44 1.10 -14.43 5.44
C ARG A 44 1.19 -15.17 6.76
N ARG A 45 1.10 -14.47 7.90
CA ARG A 45 1.08 -15.09 9.25
C ARG A 45 -0.13 -15.99 9.45
N HIS A 46 -1.28 -15.60 8.92
CA HIS A 46 -2.48 -16.43 8.97
C HIS A 46 -2.30 -17.74 8.21
N ILE A 47 -1.79 -17.70 6.97
CA ILE A 47 -1.50 -18.90 6.17
C ILE A 47 -0.55 -19.86 6.91
N ARG A 48 0.49 -19.34 7.57
CA ARG A 48 1.39 -20.16 8.39
C ARG A 48 0.66 -20.85 9.54
N ARG A 49 -0.24 -20.16 10.24
CA ARG A 49 -1.05 -20.73 11.33
C ARG A 49 -2.03 -21.79 10.81
N LEU A 50 -2.64 -21.53 9.66
CA LEU A 50 -3.54 -22.47 9.01
C LEU A 50 -2.82 -23.80 8.67
N ARG A 51 -1.62 -23.72 8.06
CA ARG A 51 -0.80 -24.89 7.74
C ARG A 51 -0.40 -25.70 8.97
N LYS A 52 -0.31 -25.08 10.13
CA LYS A 52 0.00 -25.73 11.42
C LYS A 52 -1.25 -26.23 12.18
N GLY A 53 -2.43 -26.15 11.59
CA GLY A 53 -3.68 -26.48 12.26
C GLY A 53 -4.03 -25.58 13.45
N LYS A 54 -3.39 -24.40 13.54
CA LYS A 54 -3.61 -23.43 14.65
C LYS A 54 -4.69 -22.39 14.33
N CYS A 55 -5.34 -22.50 13.18
CA CYS A 55 -6.41 -21.61 12.74
C CYS A 55 -7.34 -22.36 11.78
N THR A 56 -8.56 -21.86 11.61
CA THR A 56 -9.55 -22.42 10.68
C THR A 56 -9.65 -21.61 9.41
N ILE A 57 -10.20 -22.20 8.36
CA ILE A 57 -10.43 -21.55 7.06
C ILE A 57 -11.45 -20.41 7.24
N GLU A 58 -12.50 -20.61 8.03
CA GLU A 58 -13.54 -19.60 8.27
C GLU A 58 -12.96 -18.31 8.90
N LEU A 59 -12.06 -18.49 9.89
CA LEU A 59 -11.34 -17.34 10.47
C LEU A 59 -10.43 -16.66 9.45
N GLY A 60 -9.90 -17.41 8.49
CA GLY A 60 -9.11 -16.87 7.39
C GLY A 60 -9.92 -16.02 6.44
N LEU A 61 -11.11 -16.44 6.08
CA LEU A 61 -12.04 -15.68 5.25
C LEU A 61 -12.43 -14.37 5.95
N THR A 62 -12.85 -14.45 7.22
CA THR A 62 -13.17 -13.24 8.01
C THR A 62 -11.99 -12.28 8.11
N LEU A 63 -10.76 -12.80 8.32
CA LEU A 63 -9.56 -11.98 8.36
C LEU A 63 -9.29 -11.32 7.00
N SER A 64 -9.46 -12.06 5.90
CA SER A 64 -9.29 -11.54 4.55
C SER A 64 -10.26 -10.37 4.29
N ASP A 65 -11.52 -10.51 4.65
CA ASP A 65 -12.53 -9.45 4.47
C ASP A 65 -12.17 -8.20 5.27
N ILE A 66 -11.75 -8.37 6.54
CA ILE A 66 -11.34 -7.24 7.39
C ILE A 66 -10.12 -6.53 6.80
N THR A 67 -9.09 -7.28 6.40
CA THR A 67 -7.87 -6.69 5.84
C THR A 67 -8.14 -6.00 4.51
N THR A 68 -9.01 -6.55 3.67
CA THR A 68 -9.42 -5.91 2.40
C THR A 68 -10.20 -4.61 2.65
N CYS A 69 -11.09 -4.58 3.66
CA CYS A 69 -11.77 -3.35 4.03
C CYS A 69 -10.79 -2.28 4.52
N TYR A 70 -9.78 -2.66 5.31
CA TYR A 70 -8.77 -1.74 5.81
C TYR A 70 -7.88 -1.17 4.69
N GLU A 71 -7.45 -2.00 3.75
CA GLU A 71 -6.71 -1.63 2.55
C GLU A 71 -7.50 -0.57 1.76
N ARG A 72 -8.77 -0.85 1.44
CA ARG A 72 -9.62 0.09 0.71
C ARG A 72 -9.83 1.43 1.43
N VAL A 73 -9.93 1.41 2.76
CA VAL A 73 -10.03 2.66 3.54
C VAL A 73 -8.74 3.46 3.44
N ALA A 74 -7.57 2.79 3.52
CA ALA A 74 -6.28 3.44 3.37
C ALA A 74 -6.10 4.05 1.97
N ASP A 75 -6.42 3.30 0.91
CA ASP A 75 -6.44 3.77 -0.48
C ASP A 75 -7.29 5.04 -0.65
N HIS A 76 -8.50 5.06 -0.09
CA HIS A 76 -9.36 6.24 -0.20
C HIS A 76 -8.79 7.43 0.55
N CYS A 77 -8.15 7.23 1.70
CA CYS A 77 -7.50 8.30 2.45
C CYS A 77 -6.30 8.87 1.67
N SER A 78 -5.49 8.00 1.05
CA SER A 78 -4.39 8.42 0.17
C SER A 78 -4.92 9.20 -1.02
N ASN A 79 -5.93 8.71 -1.71
CA ASN A 79 -6.54 9.42 -2.85
C ASN A 79 -7.04 10.81 -2.48
N ILE A 80 -7.64 11.00 -1.29
CA ILE A 80 -8.08 12.33 -0.80
C ILE A 80 -6.86 13.26 -0.66
N ALA A 81 -5.78 12.79 -0.03
CA ALA A 81 -4.57 13.59 0.18
C ALA A 81 -3.90 13.96 -1.15
N VAL A 82 -3.79 13.01 -2.07
CA VAL A 82 -3.21 13.22 -3.40
C VAL A 82 -4.03 14.20 -4.22
N CYS A 83 -5.36 14.08 -4.22
CA CYS A 83 -6.24 15.03 -4.91
C CYS A 83 -6.05 16.46 -4.38
N LEU A 84 -5.90 16.62 -3.06
CA LEU A 84 -5.69 17.94 -2.47
C LEU A 84 -4.34 18.54 -2.88
N LEU A 85 -3.27 17.74 -2.87
CA LEU A 85 -1.95 18.18 -3.33
C LEU A 85 -1.99 18.66 -4.78
N GLN A 86 -2.69 17.94 -5.64
CA GLN A 86 -2.76 18.25 -7.06
C GLN A 86 -3.63 19.46 -7.40
N VAL A 87 -4.72 19.68 -6.67
CA VAL A 87 -5.55 20.89 -6.83
C VAL A 87 -4.72 22.15 -6.55
N ASN A 88 -3.74 22.05 -5.66
CA ASN A 88 -2.88 23.17 -5.30
C ASN A 88 -1.65 23.35 -6.24
N GLU A 89 -1.30 22.34 -7.05
CA GLU A 89 -0.13 22.39 -7.94
C GLU A 89 -0.48 22.68 -9.44
N ASP A 90 -1.72 23.14 -9.73
CA ASP A 90 -2.22 23.41 -11.11
C ASP A 90 -2.06 22.22 -12.10
N GLY A 91 -1.86 21.00 -11.60
CA GLY A 91 -1.64 19.83 -12.42
C GLY A 91 -2.44 18.62 -11.96
N PHE A 92 -3.39 18.16 -12.78
CA PHE A 92 -4.23 16.99 -12.44
C PHE A 92 -3.61 15.68 -13.00
N ASP A 93 -2.48 15.23 -12.45
CA ASP A 93 -1.90 13.92 -12.79
C ASP A 93 -1.58 13.10 -11.51
N THR A 94 -2.63 12.51 -10.93
CA THR A 94 -2.55 11.67 -9.71
C THR A 94 -1.57 10.50 -9.86
N HIS A 95 -1.49 9.90 -11.04
CA HIS A 95 -0.60 8.77 -11.26
C HIS A 95 0.86 9.19 -11.38
N GLY A 96 1.12 10.32 -12.05
CA GLY A 96 2.48 10.86 -12.15
C GLY A 96 3.01 11.35 -10.80
N TYR A 97 2.15 11.89 -9.96
CA TYR A 97 2.51 12.30 -8.60
C TYR A 97 2.85 11.09 -7.73
N LEU A 98 2.02 10.04 -7.71
CA LEU A 98 2.28 8.83 -6.94
C LEU A 98 3.55 8.11 -7.41
N GLU A 99 3.79 8.02 -8.71
CA GLU A 99 5.05 7.47 -9.24
C GLU A 99 6.26 8.28 -8.75
N MET A 100 6.17 9.60 -8.72
CA MET A 100 7.24 10.49 -8.26
C MET A 100 7.48 10.39 -6.75
N VAL A 101 6.43 10.27 -5.95
CA VAL A 101 6.51 10.20 -4.49
C VAL A 101 7.00 8.84 -4.02
N ARG A 102 6.54 7.76 -4.67
CA ARG A 102 6.96 6.38 -4.40
C ARG A 102 8.32 6.03 -5.02
N ASP A 103 8.96 6.96 -5.74
CA ASP A 103 10.29 6.73 -6.26
C ASP A 103 11.25 6.35 -5.13
N THR A 104 11.94 5.22 -5.33
CA THR A 104 12.85 4.63 -4.34
C THR A 104 13.96 5.57 -3.88
N ASP A 105 14.18 6.64 -4.61
CA ASP A 105 15.24 7.62 -4.33
C ASP A 105 14.77 8.82 -3.48
N ASN A 106 13.49 8.87 -3.06
CA ASN A 106 12.99 9.95 -2.19
C ASN A 106 13.32 9.68 -0.71
N PRO A 107 14.34 10.36 -0.13
CA PRO A 107 14.82 10.07 1.23
C PRO A 107 13.80 10.48 2.31
N GLU A 108 13.00 11.54 2.07
CA GLU A 108 11.98 11.99 3.03
C GLU A 108 10.87 10.96 3.13
N PHE A 109 10.38 10.49 2.00
CA PHE A 109 9.37 9.43 1.95
C PHE A 109 9.83 8.17 2.68
N ARG A 110 11.06 7.70 2.42
CA ARG A 110 11.62 6.52 3.06
C ARG A 110 11.82 6.68 4.56
N ALA A 111 12.18 7.88 5.01
CA ALA A 111 12.31 8.17 6.45
C ALA A 111 10.95 8.10 7.15
N GLU A 112 9.89 8.63 6.56
CA GLU A 112 8.53 8.55 7.11
C GLU A 112 7.98 7.11 7.09
N VAL A 113 8.20 6.35 6.02
CA VAL A 113 7.86 4.92 5.97
C VAL A 113 8.53 4.18 7.12
N ALA A 114 9.85 4.35 7.32
CA ALA A 114 10.58 3.69 8.41
C ALA A 114 10.05 4.06 9.80
N GLU A 115 9.66 5.33 10.01
CA GLU A 115 9.03 5.76 11.27
C GLU A 115 7.69 5.06 11.50
N PHE A 116 6.84 4.96 10.48
CA PHE A 116 5.55 4.28 10.60
C PHE A 116 5.69 2.77 10.72
N GLU A 117 6.64 2.14 10.03
CA GLU A 117 6.96 0.72 10.21
C GLU A 117 7.34 0.41 11.65
N HIS A 118 8.21 1.23 12.25
CA HIS A 118 8.59 1.08 13.66
C HIS A 118 7.40 1.29 14.60
N LYS A 119 6.57 2.30 14.34
CA LYS A 119 5.40 2.64 15.16
C LYS A 119 4.33 1.55 15.14
N TYR A 120 4.12 0.89 14.01
CA TYR A 120 3.08 -0.12 13.81
C TYR A 120 3.62 -1.54 13.68
N GLU A 121 4.88 -1.76 14.10
CA GLU A 121 5.53 -3.08 14.05
C GLU A 121 4.64 -4.17 14.66
N LEU A 122 4.45 -5.26 13.94
CA LEU A 122 3.73 -6.43 14.44
C LEU A 122 4.58 -7.17 15.46
N PRO A 123 3.97 -7.78 16.50
CA PRO A 123 4.70 -8.59 17.47
C PRO A 123 5.56 -9.65 16.78
N ARG A 124 6.78 -9.84 17.26
CA ARG A 124 7.69 -10.86 16.74
C ARG A 124 7.07 -12.25 16.86
N MET A 125 7.18 -13.03 15.79
CA MET A 125 6.74 -14.42 15.81
C MET A 125 7.66 -15.24 16.72
N LYS A 126 7.10 -16.18 17.47
CA LYS A 126 7.88 -17.10 18.29
C LYS A 126 8.71 -18.01 17.39
N LYS A 127 9.90 -18.43 17.87
CA LYS A 127 10.87 -19.22 17.10
C LYS A 127 10.29 -20.54 16.59
N ASP A 128 9.44 -21.18 17.38
CA ASP A 128 8.67 -22.38 17.01
C ASP A 128 7.62 -22.14 15.89
N GLU A 129 7.30 -20.89 15.62
CA GLU A 129 6.45 -20.51 14.48
C GLU A 129 7.24 -20.27 13.20
N ILE A 130 8.56 -20.08 13.28
CA ILE A 130 9.46 -19.82 12.15
C ILE A 130 10.04 -21.12 11.60
N ASP A 131 10.47 -22.04 12.46
CA ASP A 131 11.30 -23.21 12.11
C ASP A 131 10.58 -24.38 11.38
N SER A 132 9.32 -24.26 11.00
CA SER A 132 8.56 -25.35 10.42
C SER A 132 8.11 -25.12 8.96
N LEU A 133 8.90 -24.39 8.19
CA LEU A 133 8.66 -24.24 6.76
C LEU A 133 9.47 -25.29 5.99
N PRO A 134 8.84 -26.21 5.22
CA PRO A 134 9.50 -26.74 4.05
C PRO A 134 9.77 -25.53 3.13
N THR A 135 11.00 -25.42 2.64
CA THR A 135 11.37 -24.48 1.58
C THR A 135 10.63 -24.91 0.31
N ILE A 136 9.36 -24.63 0.22
CA ILE A 136 8.67 -24.61 -1.04
C ILE A 136 8.87 -23.18 -1.52
N ALA A 137 9.70 -23.03 -2.54
CA ALA A 137 9.69 -21.83 -3.37
C ALA A 137 8.21 -21.54 -3.64
N LEU A 138 7.71 -20.39 -3.16
CA LEU A 138 6.47 -19.83 -3.62
C LEU A 138 6.76 -19.52 -5.09
N GLU A 139 6.43 -20.43 -5.99
CA GLU A 139 6.05 -20.01 -7.31
C GLU A 139 4.94 -19.01 -7.06
N GLU A 140 5.23 -17.78 -7.36
CA GLU A 140 4.28 -16.68 -7.39
C GLU A 140 3.13 -17.15 -8.27
N THR A 141 2.11 -17.72 -7.66
CA THR A 141 0.84 -17.89 -8.35
C THR A 141 0.25 -16.48 -8.37
N ASP A 142 0.65 -15.77 -9.43
CA ASP A 142 0.00 -14.55 -9.91
C ASP A 142 -1.49 -14.83 -10.07
N THR A 143 -2.23 -14.59 -9.01
CA THR A 143 -3.66 -14.43 -9.11
C THR A 143 -3.97 -13.03 -8.62
N ASP A 144 -4.23 -12.16 -9.60
CA ASP A 144 -4.90 -10.86 -9.54
C ASP A 144 -4.08 -9.57 -9.37
N SER A 145 -2.76 -9.60 -9.07
CA SER A 145 -1.93 -8.39 -9.20
C SER A 145 -1.31 -8.23 -10.61
N GLY A 146 -1.20 -9.32 -11.36
CA GLY A 146 -0.65 -9.33 -12.73
C GLY A 146 -1.47 -8.51 -13.72
N GLU A 147 -2.80 -8.60 -13.68
CA GLU A 147 -3.65 -7.86 -14.62
C GLU A 147 -3.59 -6.35 -14.43
N LYS A 148 -3.46 -5.85 -13.19
CA LYS A 148 -3.28 -4.41 -12.93
C LYS A 148 -1.91 -3.92 -13.39
N SER A 149 -0.85 -4.69 -13.14
CA SER A 149 0.52 -4.37 -13.56
C SER A 149 0.66 -4.37 -15.09
N ASP A 150 0.13 -5.38 -15.78
CA ASP A 150 0.18 -5.48 -17.24
C ASP A 150 -0.70 -4.44 -17.92
N PHE A 151 -1.87 -4.13 -17.35
CA PHE A 151 -2.76 -3.08 -17.86
C PHE A 151 -2.11 -1.69 -17.72
N LEU A 152 -1.42 -1.41 -16.61
CA LEU A 152 -0.69 -0.15 -16.43
C LEU A 152 0.55 -0.08 -17.32
N SER A 153 1.31 -1.16 -17.42
CA SER A 153 2.51 -1.24 -18.27
C SER A 153 2.18 -1.06 -19.76
N SER A 154 1.09 -1.65 -20.23
CA SER A 154 0.63 -1.50 -21.63
C SER A 154 0.20 -0.07 -21.94
N ARG A 155 -0.51 0.61 -21.04
CA ARG A 155 -0.91 2.01 -21.19
C ARG A 155 0.28 2.98 -21.17
N ILE A 156 1.29 2.71 -20.35
CA ILE A 156 2.53 3.50 -20.30
C ILE A 156 3.29 3.38 -21.64
N GLN A 157 3.37 2.20 -22.21
CA GLN A 157 4.02 1.99 -23.50
C GLN A 157 3.25 2.67 -24.66
N GLU A 158 1.93 2.63 -24.67
CA GLU A 158 1.11 3.35 -25.66
C GLU A 158 1.29 4.88 -25.58
N ARG A 159 1.35 5.44 -24.37
CA ARG A 159 1.59 6.89 -24.19
C ARG A 159 3.00 7.30 -24.62
N LYS A 160 4.03 6.49 -24.33
CA LYS A 160 5.41 6.74 -24.82
C LYS A 160 5.48 6.70 -26.34
N LYS A 161 4.72 5.84 -27.00
CA LYS A 161 4.62 5.77 -28.46
C LYS A 161 3.94 7.01 -29.05
N LYS A 162 2.80 7.43 -28.51
CA LYS A 162 2.08 8.64 -28.95
C LYS A 162 2.89 9.94 -28.76
N ARG A 163 3.73 10.03 -27.70
CA ARG A 163 4.63 11.19 -27.52
C ARG A 163 5.79 11.23 -28.52
N LYS A 164 6.27 10.08 -29.00
CA LYS A 164 7.31 10.02 -30.04
C LYS A 164 6.74 10.39 -31.40
N ASP A 165 5.53 9.99 -31.70
CA ASP A 165 4.88 10.26 -32.99
C ASP A 165 4.38 11.72 -33.11
N GLY A 166 4.02 12.35 -31.96
CA GLY A 166 3.60 13.77 -31.92
C GLY A 166 4.76 14.79 -31.99
N LYS A 167 6.02 14.37 -31.87
CA LYS A 167 7.20 15.25 -32.04
C LYS A 167 7.82 15.22 -33.42
N LYS A 168 7.21 14.49 -34.38
CA LYS A 168 7.64 14.40 -35.77
C LYS A 168 6.73 15.15 -36.75
N LYS A 169 5.87 16.04 -36.25
CA LYS A 169 5.13 17.01 -37.06
C LYS A 169 5.54 18.43 -36.60
#